data_39f64a1db0beb424ef43227a7ce45276
#
_entry.id   39f64a1db0beb424ef43227a7ce45276
#
_cell.length_a   1.000
_cell.length_b   1.000
_cell.length_c   1.000
_cell.angle_alpha   90.00
_cell.angle_beta   90.00
_cell.angle_gamma   90.00
#
_symmetry.space_group_name_H-M   'P 1'
#
loop_
_entity.id
_entity.type
_entity.pdbx_description
1 polymer ?
#
loop_
_entity_poly.entity_id
_entity_poly.type
_entity_poly.pdbx_seq_one_letter_code
_entity_poly.pdbx_strand_id
1 'polypeptide(L)'
;TIYFKIRNNRLLMTVCCRSNDIIWGTFGANIVHMSMLQEYVARAIDVEIGEYTQVSDSFHAYTKVFDEMHSRLEESDVFDYYSMKHFENPYSNKSINYYPMVNSDNIEDWNKELVKFLDRKPFEEVEFEDVFFSDVAVPLQDAWFLHKQGETDAALSEVQNCIATDWATAGFDWLMRRVK
;
A
#
# COMPACT_ATOMS: atom_id res chain seq x y z
N THR A 1 18.16 8.73 3.45
CA THR A 1 18.48 8.48 4.86
C THR A 1 17.22 8.37 5.68
N ILE A 2 17.16 7.39 6.58
CA ILE A 2 16.03 7.17 7.47
C ILE A 2 16.49 7.35 8.90
N TYR A 3 15.73 8.10 9.68
CA TYR A 3 15.93 8.27 11.11
C TYR A 3 14.72 7.74 11.87
N PHE A 4 14.98 6.91 12.87
CA PHE A 4 13.96 6.39 13.79
C PHE A 4 14.11 7.03 15.18
N LYS A 5 12.99 7.35 15.82
CA LYS A 5 12.93 7.82 17.21
C LYS A 5 11.73 7.21 17.90
N ILE A 6 11.92 6.82 19.16
CA ILE A 6 10.80 6.39 20.01
C ILE A 6 10.40 7.55 20.93
N ARG A 7 9.11 7.91 20.94
CA ARG A 7 8.50 8.88 21.85
C ARG A 7 7.14 8.38 22.29
N ASN A 8 6.89 8.37 23.57
CA ASN A 8 5.61 7.93 24.15
C ASN A 8 5.18 6.54 23.65
N ASN A 9 6.10 5.58 23.60
CA ASN A 9 5.91 4.24 23.07
C ASN A 9 5.51 4.19 21.57
N ARG A 10 5.86 5.21 20.78
CA ARG A 10 5.58 5.26 19.34
C ARG A 10 6.87 5.44 18.55
N LEU A 11 6.98 4.70 17.44
CA LEU A 11 8.07 4.82 16.49
C LEU A 11 7.80 5.95 15.50
N LEU A 12 8.50 7.07 15.67
CA LEU A 12 8.51 8.14 14.69
C LEU A 12 9.57 7.86 13.65
N MET A 13 9.27 8.09 12.38
CA MET A 13 10.20 7.93 11.28
C MET A 13 10.33 9.21 10.46
N THR A 14 11.57 9.65 10.23
CA THR A 14 11.88 10.75 9.31
C THR A 14 12.69 10.22 8.14
N VAL A 15 12.18 10.41 6.93
CA VAL A 15 12.84 10.01 5.68
C VAL A 15 13.35 11.24 4.95
N CYS A 16 14.67 11.32 4.75
CA CYS A 16 15.30 12.40 4.00
C CYS A 16 15.67 11.90 2.60
N CYS A 17 15.05 12.50 1.59
CA CYS A 17 15.27 12.20 0.17
C CYS A 17 16.10 13.32 -0.46
N ARG A 18 17.22 12.96 -1.10
CA ARG A 18 18.04 13.91 -1.87
C ARG A 18 17.27 14.52 -3.04
N SER A 19 16.48 13.68 -3.71
CA SER A 19 15.68 14.03 -4.86
C SER A 19 14.38 13.23 -4.80
N ASN A 20 13.25 13.88 -5.01
CA ASN A 20 11.95 13.24 -4.84
C ASN A 20 10.92 13.81 -5.81
N ASP A 21 10.47 12.97 -6.72
CA ASP A 21 9.35 13.29 -7.59
C ASP A 21 8.05 13.33 -6.78
N ILE A 22 7.22 14.33 -6.99
CA ILE A 22 5.99 14.54 -6.22
C ILE A 22 4.98 13.43 -6.47
N ILE A 23 4.87 12.96 -7.72
CA ILE A 23 3.81 12.04 -8.14
C ILE A 23 4.24 10.59 -7.87
N TRP A 24 5.36 10.16 -8.49
CA TRP A 24 5.84 8.79 -8.39
C TRP A 24 6.57 8.49 -7.08
N GLY A 25 7.21 9.49 -6.49
CA GLY A 25 7.97 9.37 -5.26
C GLY A 25 7.12 9.71 -4.03
N THR A 26 6.91 11.00 -3.77
CA THR A 26 6.36 11.47 -2.50
C THR A 26 4.98 10.92 -2.20
N PHE A 27 4.04 11.06 -3.13
CA PHE A 27 2.65 10.58 -2.98
C PHE A 27 2.40 9.24 -3.67
N GLY A 28 3.43 8.64 -4.25
CA GLY A 28 3.38 7.31 -4.87
C GLY A 28 4.16 6.27 -4.07
N ALA A 29 5.18 5.68 -4.69
CA ALA A 29 5.88 4.52 -4.15
C ALA A 29 6.60 4.79 -2.81
N ASN A 30 7.20 5.98 -2.61
CA ASN A 30 8.01 6.23 -1.42
C ASN A 30 7.19 6.21 -0.14
N ILE A 31 6.02 6.87 -0.11
CA ILE A 31 5.18 6.89 1.09
C ILE A 31 4.69 5.48 1.44
N VAL A 32 4.31 4.68 0.44
CA VAL A 32 3.85 3.30 0.63
C VAL A 32 4.98 2.44 1.19
N HIS A 33 6.13 2.40 0.52
CA HIS A 33 7.25 1.56 0.96
C HIS A 33 7.76 1.96 2.35
N MET A 34 7.84 3.25 2.63
CA MET A 34 8.37 3.73 3.90
C MET A 34 7.39 3.55 5.04
N SER A 35 6.08 3.73 4.82
CA SER A 35 5.07 3.45 5.86
C SER A 35 5.02 1.96 6.23
N MET A 36 5.13 1.06 5.23
CA MET A 36 5.24 -0.38 5.48
C MET A 36 6.51 -0.73 6.26
N LEU A 37 7.65 -0.11 5.92
CA LEU A 37 8.89 -0.28 6.68
C LEU A 37 8.74 0.23 8.12
N GLN A 38 8.07 1.36 8.34
CA GLN A 38 7.81 1.88 9.68
C GLN A 38 6.96 0.92 10.50
N GLU A 39 5.90 0.38 9.92
CA GLU A 39 5.04 -0.61 10.56
C GLU A 39 5.83 -1.85 10.97
N TYR A 40 6.60 -2.42 10.03
CA TYR A 40 7.44 -3.58 10.30
C TYR A 40 8.42 -3.33 11.44
N VAL A 41 9.16 -2.20 11.41
CA VAL A 41 10.14 -1.88 12.47
C VAL A 41 9.43 -1.63 13.80
N ALA A 42 8.28 -0.95 13.83
CA ALA A 42 7.52 -0.71 15.05
C ALA A 42 7.10 -2.03 15.71
N ARG A 43 6.60 -2.98 14.93
CA ARG A 43 6.25 -4.31 15.42
C ARG A 43 7.46 -5.11 15.86
N ALA A 44 8.57 -5.07 15.12
CA ALA A 44 9.80 -5.77 15.46
C ALA A 44 10.41 -5.35 16.80
N ILE A 45 10.14 -4.14 17.28
CA ILE A 45 10.63 -3.61 18.55
C ILE A 45 9.51 -3.39 19.59
N ASP A 46 8.33 -3.90 19.33
CA ASP A 46 7.15 -3.87 20.21
C ASP A 46 6.77 -2.45 20.68
N VAL A 47 6.59 -1.55 19.70
CA VAL A 47 6.05 -0.20 19.93
C VAL A 47 4.95 0.13 18.92
N GLU A 48 4.13 1.11 19.23
CA GLU A 48 3.10 1.60 18.29
C GLU A 48 3.71 2.39 17.13
N ILE A 49 2.99 2.44 16.01
CA ILE A 49 3.33 3.31 14.88
C ILE A 49 3.11 4.76 15.29
N GLY A 50 4.11 5.60 15.05
CA GLY A 50 4.09 7.03 15.29
C GLY A 50 3.97 7.84 13.99
N GLU A 51 4.40 9.09 14.07
CA GLU A 51 4.38 10.01 12.93
C GLU A 51 5.42 9.63 11.88
N TYR A 52 5.03 9.71 10.60
CA TYR A 52 5.90 9.66 9.44
C TYR A 52 6.16 11.07 8.92
N THR A 53 7.42 11.44 8.78
CA THR A 53 7.86 12.72 8.22
C THR A 53 8.75 12.49 7.00
N GLN A 54 8.44 13.13 5.88
CA GLN A 54 9.30 13.11 4.70
C GLN A 54 9.88 14.49 4.40
N VAL A 55 11.19 14.54 4.22
CA VAL A 55 11.95 15.75 3.86
C VAL A 55 12.56 15.53 2.50
N SER A 56 12.33 16.45 1.57
CA SER A 56 12.88 16.37 0.21
C SER A 56 13.75 17.60 -0.06
N ASP A 57 15.01 17.41 -0.40
CA ASP A 57 15.92 18.49 -0.77
C ASP A 57 15.56 19.03 -2.16
N SER A 58 15.62 18.19 -3.20
CA SER A 58 15.11 18.51 -4.53
C SER A 58 13.72 17.91 -4.72
N PHE A 59 12.70 18.75 -4.56
CA PHE A 59 11.29 18.37 -4.76
C PHE A 59 10.84 18.82 -6.14
N HIS A 60 10.41 17.91 -7.01
CA HIS A 60 10.14 18.20 -8.41
C HIS A 60 9.01 17.33 -8.98
N ALA A 61 8.50 17.72 -10.15
CA ALA A 61 7.63 16.89 -10.97
C ALA A 61 8.17 16.83 -12.39
N TYR A 62 8.05 15.68 -13.03
CA TYR A 62 8.32 15.59 -14.49
C TYR A 62 7.20 16.27 -15.25
N THR A 63 7.53 17.26 -16.08
CA THR A 63 6.55 18.11 -16.80
C THR A 63 5.52 17.29 -17.57
N LYS A 64 5.95 16.28 -18.31
CA LYS A 64 5.04 15.42 -19.07
C LYS A 64 3.97 14.75 -18.18
N VAL A 65 4.39 14.22 -17.03
CA VAL A 65 3.47 13.53 -16.09
C VAL A 65 2.57 14.54 -15.39
N PHE A 66 3.12 15.71 -15.06
CA PHE A 66 2.37 16.80 -14.45
C PHE A 66 1.28 17.32 -15.39
N ASP A 67 1.59 17.53 -16.67
CA ASP A 67 0.64 18.01 -17.69
C ASP A 67 -0.50 16.99 -17.92
N GLU A 68 -0.16 15.69 -17.99
CA GLU A 68 -1.16 14.61 -18.09
C GLU A 68 -2.08 14.55 -16.87
N MET A 69 -1.56 14.76 -15.67
CA MET A 69 -2.36 14.80 -14.45
C MET A 69 -3.19 16.06 -14.35
N HIS A 70 -2.65 17.20 -14.73
CA HIS A 70 -3.35 18.48 -14.67
C HIS A 70 -4.62 18.45 -15.52
N SER A 71 -4.52 17.98 -16.76
CA SER A 71 -5.70 17.85 -17.64
C SER A 71 -6.77 16.92 -17.04
N ARG A 72 -6.37 15.81 -16.41
CA ARG A 72 -7.31 14.90 -15.74
C ARG A 72 -7.97 15.52 -14.50
N LEU A 73 -7.24 16.34 -13.76
CA LEU A 73 -7.79 17.04 -12.58
C LEU A 73 -8.76 18.15 -12.97
N GLU A 74 -8.52 18.84 -14.10
CA GLU A 74 -9.44 19.84 -14.64
C GLU A 74 -10.77 19.22 -15.13
N GLU A 75 -10.73 17.96 -15.61
CA GLU A 75 -11.90 17.22 -16.07
C GLU A 75 -12.66 16.53 -14.91
N SER A 76 -12.05 16.42 -13.72
CA SER A 76 -12.66 15.77 -12.58
C SER A 76 -13.24 16.77 -11.59
N ASP A 77 -14.42 16.46 -11.03
CA ASP A 77 -14.86 17.10 -9.81
C ASP A 77 -13.84 16.80 -8.71
N VAL A 78 -13.12 17.84 -8.26
CA VAL A 78 -12.10 17.70 -7.21
C VAL A 78 -12.79 17.27 -5.94
N PHE A 79 -12.60 16.01 -5.59
CA PHE A 79 -13.13 15.47 -4.35
C PHE A 79 -12.41 16.11 -3.16
N ASP A 80 -13.13 16.83 -2.32
CA ASP A 80 -12.59 17.40 -1.10
C ASP A 80 -12.42 16.31 -0.03
N TYR A 81 -11.29 15.59 -0.10
CA TYR A 81 -10.95 14.56 0.88
C TYR A 81 -10.78 15.11 2.30
N TYR A 82 -10.54 16.40 2.48
CA TYR A 82 -10.37 17.02 3.80
C TYR A 82 -11.70 17.21 4.54
N SER A 83 -12.81 17.24 3.84
CA SER A 83 -14.15 17.30 4.46
C SER A 83 -14.68 15.93 4.89
N MET A 84 -14.07 14.83 4.43
CA MET A 84 -14.50 13.46 4.76
C MET A 84 -14.03 13.06 6.14
N LYS A 85 -14.95 12.74 7.02
CA LYS A 85 -14.64 12.19 8.36
C LYS A 85 -14.18 10.73 8.32
N HIS A 86 -14.45 10.02 7.23
CA HIS A 86 -14.11 8.63 7.00
C HIS A 86 -13.72 8.44 5.53
N PHE A 87 -12.71 7.62 5.29
CA PHE A 87 -12.40 7.16 3.94
C PHE A 87 -13.44 6.13 3.51
N GLU A 88 -14.12 6.41 2.41
CA GLU A 88 -15.10 5.50 1.81
C GLU A 88 -14.57 4.95 0.50
N ASN A 89 -14.89 3.69 0.24
CA ASN A 89 -14.59 3.06 -1.02
C ASN A 89 -15.45 3.69 -2.12
N PRO A 90 -14.86 4.31 -3.16
CA PRO A 90 -15.60 5.04 -4.20
C PRO A 90 -16.53 4.13 -5.02
N TYR A 91 -16.33 2.81 -4.96
CA TYR A 91 -17.14 1.84 -5.72
C TYR A 91 -18.26 1.21 -4.91
N SER A 92 -18.22 1.29 -3.58
CA SER A 92 -19.18 0.57 -2.72
C SER A 92 -19.76 1.40 -1.57
N ASN A 93 -19.31 2.64 -1.37
CA ASN A 93 -19.68 3.53 -0.24
C ASN A 93 -19.45 2.89 1.14
N LYS A 94 -18.55 1.90 1.24
CA LYS A 94 -18.18 1.28 2.51
C LYS A 94 -16.93 1.98 3.06
N SER A 95 -16.84 2.07 4.38
CA SER A 95 -15.65 2.60 5.05
C SER A 95 -14.41 1.77 4.70
N ILE A 96 -13.33 2.46 4.39
CA ILE A 96 -12.00 1.85 4.22
C ILE A 96 -11.34 1.87 5.59
N ASN A 97 -11.06 0.68 6.12
CA ASN A 97 -10.36 0.53 7.39
C ASN A 97 -8.94 0.08 7.13
N TYR A 98 -8.01 0.66 7.87
CA TYR A 98 -6.64 0.22 7.89
C TYR A 98 -6.54 -1.25 8.33
N TYR A 99 -5.81 -2.06 7.57
CA TYR A 99 -5.50 -3.44 7.91
C TYR A 99 -3.99 -3.56 8.15
N PRO A 100 -3.55 -3.93 9.36
CA PRO A 100 -2.13 -4.04 9.67
C PRO A 100 -1.47 -5.17 8.87
N MET A 101 -0.32 -4.87 8.28
CA MET A 101 0.49 -5.85 7.56
C MET A 101 1.11 -6.88 8.50
N VAL A 102 1.56 -6.43 9.68
CA VAL A 102 2.19 -7.29 10.68
C VAL A 102 1.26 -7.43 11.89
N ASN A 103 0.48 -8.51 11.91
CA ASN A 103 -0.46 -8.84 12.98
C ASN A 103 0.11 -9.85 13.99
N SER A 104 1.21 -10.50 13.68
CA SER A 104 1.83 -11.50 14.53
C SER A 104 2.48 -10.86 15.76
N ASP A 105 2.31 -11.48 16.91
CA ASP A 105 3.04 -11.13 18.14
C ASP A 105 4.51 -11.57 18.06
N ASN A 106 4.87 -12.40 17.10
CA ASN A 106 6.22 -12.91 16.86
C ASN A 106 6.70 -12.54 15.47
N ILE A 107 7.57 -11.55 15.39
CA ILE A 107 8.13 -11.07 14.13
C ILE A 107 8.99 -12.13 13.40
N GLU A 108 9.59 -13.07 14.14
CA GLU A 108 10.41 -14.13 13.52
C GLU A 108 9.53 -15.12 12.75
N ASP A 109 8.35 -15.44 13.28
CA ASP A 109 7.40 -16.31 12.58
C ASP A 109 6.78 -15.60 11.39
N TRP A 110 6.45 -14.32 11.52
CA TRP A 110 6.02 -13.50 10.38
C TRP A 110 7.09 -13.44 9.27
N ASN A 111 8.37 -13.33 9.62
CA ASN A 111 9.47 -13.35 8.66
C ASN A 111 9.58 -14.69 7.93
N LYS A 112 9.30 -15.81 8.58
CA LYS A 112 9.28 -17.14 7.92
C LYS A 112 8.14 -17.20 6.89
N GLU A 113 6.97 -16.69 7.24
CA GLU A 113 5.83 -16.59 6.34
C GLU A 113 6.12 -15.65 5.15
N LEU A 114 6.79 -14.52 5.40
CA LEU A 114 7.25 -13.64 4.33
C LEU A 114 8.16 -14.36 3.34
N VAL A 115 9.12 -15.15 3.82
CA VAL A 115 10.01 -15.94 2.94
C VAL A 115 9.21 -16.94 2.11
N LYS A 116 8.28 -17.68 2.71
CA LYS A 116 7.37 -18.58 1.98
C LYS A 116 6.60 -17.84 0.89
N PHE A 117 6.07 -16.65 1.21
CA PHE A 117 5.31 -15.83 0.26
C PHE A 117 6.17 -15.33 -0.90
N LEU A 118 7.40 -14.90 -0.63
CA LEU A 118 8.34 -14.44 -1.66
C LEU A 118 8.80 -15.56 -2.61
N ASP A 119 8.90 -16.79 -2.11
CA ASP A 119 9.27 -17.97 -2.89
C ASP A 119 8.07 -18.60 -3.64
N ARG A 120 6.84 -18.19 -3.31
CA ARG A 120 5.60 -18.69 -3.88
C ARG A 120 5.54 -18.40 -5.39
N LYS A 121 5.23 -19.44 -6.17
CA LYS A 121 4.94 -19.30 -7.61
C LYS A 121 3.49 -18.82 -7.81
N PRO A 122 3.18 -18.21 -8.99
CA PRO A 122 1.82 -17.83 -9.33
C PRO A 122 0.84 -19.01 -9.17
N PHE A 123 -0.25 -18.77 -8.43
CA PHE A 123 -1.33 -19.74 -8.18
C PHE A 123 -0.90 -21.02 -7.45
N GLU A 124 0.28 -21.04 -6.88
CA GLU A 124 0.72 -22.16 -6.05
C GLU A 124 -0.06 -22.16 -4.73
N GLU A 125 -0.62 -23.31 -4.36
CA GLU A 125 -1.24 -23.49 -3.05
C GLU A 125 -0.15 -23.64 -1.99
N VAL A 126 0.01 -22.62 -1.16
CA VAL A 126 0.93 -22.60 -0.02
C VAL A 126 0.12 -22.32 1.24
N GLU A 127 0.31 -23.13 2.25
CA GLU A 127 -0.36 -22.97 3.54
C GLU A 127 0.37 -21.91 4.38
N PHE A 128 -0.37 -20.87 4.80
CA PHE A 128 0.11 -19.79 5.66
C PHE A 128 -0.64 -19.83 6.99
N GLU A 129 0.07 -19.61 8.08
CA GLU A 129 -0.52 -19.48 9.43
C GLU A 129 -0.97 -18.05 9.69
N ASP A 130 -0.26 -17.05 9.13
CA ASP A 130 -0.60 -15.64 9.26
C ASP A 130 -1.62 -15.21 8.21
N VAL A 131 -2.76 -14.70 8.69
CA VAL A 131 -3.91 -14.27 7.88
C VAL A 131 -3.57 -13.16 6.88
N PHE A 132 -2.58 -12.33 7.17
CA PHE A 132 -2.13 -11.33 6.20
C PHE A 132 -1.62 -11.99 4.92
N PHE A 133 -0.85 -13.08 5.01
CA PHE A 133 -0.34 -13.75 3.82
C PHE A 133 -1.43 -14.51 3.10
N SER A 134 -2.26 -15.31 3.81
CA SER A 134 -3.30 -16.13 3.18
C SER A 134 -4.41 -15.31 2.53
N ASP A 135 -4.93 -14.30 3.25
CA ASP A 135 -6.20 -13.67 2.91
C ASP A 135 -6.05 -12.22 2.40
N VAL A 136 -4.82 -11.67 2.44
CA VAL A 136 -4.53 -10.32 1.89
C VAL A 136 -3.49 -10.40 0.79
N ALA A 137 -2.28 -10.90 1.09
CA ALA A 137 -1.17 -10.83 0.15
C ALA A 137 -1.33 -11.80 -1.04
N VAL A 138 -1.77 -13.05 -0.79
CA VAL A 138 -1.97 -14.07 -1.84
C VAL A 138 -3.03 -13.64 -2.85
N PRO A 139 -4.26 -13.23 -2.48
CA PRO A 139 -5.24 -12.77 -3.46
C PRO A 139 -4.75 -11.61 -4.32
N LEU A 140 -4.03 -10.66 -3.73
CA LEU A 140 -3.49 -9.52 -4.47
C LEU A 140 -2.34 -9.90 -5.39
N GLN A 141 -1.48 -10.84 -4.98
CA GLN A 141 -0.42 -11.38 -5.83
C GLN A 141 -1.01 -12.13 -7.02
N ASP A 142 -2.00 -12.98 -6.80
CA ASP A 142 -2.64 -13.76 -7.87
C ASP A 142 -3.43 -12.85 -8.82
N ALA A 143 -4.12 -11.83 -8.31
CA ALA A 143 -4.76 -10.80 -9.13
C ALA A 143 -3.74 -10.05 -10.01
N TRP A 144 -2.57 -9.73 -9.48
CA TRP A 144 -1.50 -9.10 -10.27
C TRP A 144 -1.00 -10.04 -11.38
N PHE A 145 -0.83 -11.33 -11.11
CA PHE A 145 -0.42 -12.32 -12.12
C PHE A 145 -1.48 -12.49 -13.22
N LEU A 146 -2.77 -12.57 -12.87
CA LEU A 146 -3.88 -12.60 -13.84
C LEU A 146 -3.85 -11.37 -14.75
N HIS A 147 -3.69 -10.20 -14.17
CA HIS A 147 -3.56 -8.97 -14.96
C HIS A 147 -2.35 -9.02 -15.91
N LYS A 148 -1.20 -9.52 -15.47
CA LYS A 148 0.00 -9.67 -16.31
C LYS A 148 -0.19 -10.67 -17.47
N GLN A 149 -1.12 -11.61 -17.35
CA GLN A 149 -1.53 -12.53 -18.41
C GLN A 149 -2.59 -11.90 -19.34
N GLY A 150 -3.08 -10.71 -19.05
CA GLY A 150 -4.11 -10.02 -19.83
C GLY A 150 -5.53 -10.33 -19.37
N GLU A 151 -5.70 -11.09 -18.27
CA GLU A 151 -6.98 -11.51 -17.71
C GLU A 151 -7.46 -10.51 -16.64
N THR A 152 -7.66 -9.25 -17.03
CA THR A 152 -7.95 -8.16 -16.07
C THR A 152 -9.29 -8.35 -15.36
N ASP A 153 -10.31 -8.91 -16.02
CA ASP A 153 -11.62 -9.18 -15.39
C ASP A 153 -11.51 -10.28 -14.30
N ALA A 154 -10.73 -11.32 -14.57
CA ALA A 154 -10.43 -12.35 -13.57
C ALA A 154 -9.62 -11.75 -12.40
N ALA A 155 -8.68 -10.86 -12.67
CA ALA A 155 -7.92 -10.15 -11.65
C ALA A 155 -8.82 -9.29 -10.75
N LEU A 156 -9.82 -8.59 -11.31
CA LEU A 156 -10.81 -7.82 -10.54
C LEU A 156 -11.66 -8.71 -9.64
N SER A 157 -12.00 -9.91 -10.10
CA SER A 157 -12.71 -10.90 -9.29
C SER A 157 -11.82 -11.43 -8.16
N GLU A 158 -10.54 -11.68 -8.45
CA GLU A 158 -9.59 -12.20 -7.45
C GLU A 158 -9.32 -11.20 -6.32
N VAL A 159 -9.21 -9.91 -6.61
CA VAL A 159 -9.06 -8.86 -5.57
C VAL A 159 -10.20 -8.87 -4.54
N GLN A 160 -11.39 -9.35 -4.91
CA GLN A 160 -12.53 -9.43 -3.97
C GLN A 160 -12.34 -10.49 -2.89
N ASN A 161 -11.40 -11.42 -3.06
CA ASN A 161 -11.03 -12.41 -2.05
C ASN A 161 -10.15 -11.78 -0.93
N CYS A 162 -9.59 -10.60 -1.16
CA CYS A 162 -8.81 -9.87 -0.16
C CYS A 162 -9.71 -9.32 0.95
N ILE A 163 -9.47 -9.74 2.19
CA ILE A 163 -10.27 -9.31 3.36
C ILE A 163 -9.96 -7.89 3.84
N ALA A 164 -8.78 -7.37 3.52
CA ALA A 164 -8.32 -6.04 3.91
C ALA A 164 -8.94 -4.98 3.00
N THR A 165 -9.85 -4.16 3.51
CA THR A 165 -10.63 -3.20 2.71
C THR A 165 -9.77 -2.10 2.07
N ASP A 166 -8.70 -1.66 2.73
CA ASP A 166 -7.74 -0.69 2.21
C ASP A 166 -6.90 -1.28 1.05
N TRP A 167 -6.34 -2.46 1.23
CA TRP A 167 -5.59 -3.17 0.20
C TRP A 167 -6.46 -3.57 -0.99
N ALA A 168 -7.64 -4.14 -0.72
CA ALA A 168 -8.60 -4.53 -1.77
C ALA A 168 -9.05 -3.32 -2.60
N THR A 169 -9.36 -2.19 -1.95
CA THR A 169 -9.78 -0.97 -2.65
C THR A 169 -8.65 -0.43 -3.52
N ALA A 170 -7.42 -0.38 -3.01
CA ALA A 170 -6.27 0.07 -3.78
C ALA A 170 -5.98 -0.84 -4.98
N GLY A 171 -6.03 -2.16 -4.79
CA GLY A 171 -5.85 -3.14 -5.87
C GLY A 171 -6.95 -3.06 -6.93
N PHE A 172 -8.21 -2.96 -6.51
CA PHE A 172 -9.35 -2.82 -7.40
C PHE A 172 -9.27 -1.53 -8.23
N ASP A 173 -9.03 -0.37 -7.60
CA ASP A 173 -8.88 0.91 -8.30
C ASP A 173 -7.71 0.88 -9.30
N TRP A 174 -6.59 0.27 -8.91
CA TRP A 174 -5.44 0.11 -9.80
C TRP A 174 -5.77 -0.72 -11.05
N LEU A 175 -6.53 -1.81 -10.91
CA LEU A 175 -6.97 -2.67 -12.02
C LEU A 175 -8.02 -1.96 -12.89
N MET A 176 -9.02 -1.30 -12.29
CA MET A 176 -10.08 -0.59 -13.01
C MET A 176 -9.54 0.45 -13.98
N ARG A 177 -8.46 1.15 -13.63
CA ARG A 177 -7.78 2.10 -14.54
C ARG A 177 -7.11 1.43 -15.74
N ARG A 178 -7.08 0.09 -15.81
CA ARG A 178 -6.42 -0.72 -16.84
C ARG A 178 -7.38 -1.61 -17.62
N VAL A 179 -8.65 -1.61 -17.26
CA VAL A 179 -9.72 -2.18 -18.09
C VAL A 179 -9.80 -1.34 -19.38
N LYS A 180 -9.70 -2.02 -20.52
CA LYS A 180 -9.74 -1.39 -21.85
C LYS A 180 -11.17 -1.31 -22.37
#